data_3bfe0941c9e9cc4b01cf500e86dcc7af
#
_entry.id   3bfe0941c9e9cc4b01cf500e86dcc7af
#
_cell.length_a   1.000
_cell.length_b   1.000
_cell.length_c   1.000
_cell.angle_alpha   90.00
_cell.angle_beta   90.00
_cell.angle_gamma   90.00
#
_symmetry.space_group_name_H-M   'P 1'
#
loop_
_entity.id
_entity.type
_entity.pdbx_description
1 polymer ?
#
loop_
_entity_poly.entity_id
_entity_poly.type
_entity_poly.pdbx_seq_one_letter_code
_entity_poly.pdbx_strand_id
1 'polypeptide(L)'
;LQRVGYKKTALIAVAIGFIGVGIQFLSGHSSPEMAFAVYLIGAFVAGFSMCLLNTVVNPMLNKLGGEGNKGNQLIQVGGSFNSVMATITPMFVGILIAGSIEKATISQIFPVMYTAMAVFAFAFFVLLFVQIPEPNANAATEPIGKLMKGALKFRHFILGAIAIFVYVGIEVGVPGTLNLFLTDPVEKGGAGIASTISGFVVGTYWFLMLIGRLAGASL
;
A
#
# COMPACT_ATOMS: atom_id res chain seq x y z
N LEU A 1 -12.64 1.30 14.00
CA LEU A 1 -13.65 2.02 13.22
C LEU A 1 -14.91 2.31 14.04
N GLN A 2 -15.58 1.31 14.61
CA GLN A 2 -16.86 1.51 15.35
C GLN A 2 -16.78 2.53 16.49
N ARG A 3 -15.64 2.60 17.21
CA ARG A 3 -15.46 3.53 18.35
C ARG A 3 -14.78 4.84 17.94
N VAL A 4 -13.91 4.81 16.97
CA VAL A 4 -13.03 5.94 16.61
C VAL A 4 -13.60 6.73 15.43
N GLY A 5 -14.39 6.08 14.57
CA GLY A 5 -14.94 6.65 13.34
C GLY A 5 -13.97 6.57 12.16
N TYR A 6 -14.48 6.83 10.96
CA TYR A 6 -13.73 6.75 9.71
C TYR A 6 -12.68 7.88 9.61
N LYS A 7 -13.08 9.12 9.86
CA LYS A 7 -12.19 10.29 9.73
C LYS A 7 -10.98 10.20 10.66
N LYS A 8 -11.21 9.95 11.95
CA LYS A 8 -10.12 9.86 12.93
C LYS A 8 -9.19 8.70 12.62
N THR A 9 -9.73 7.53 12.23
CA THR A 9 -8.90 6.37 11.87
C THR A 9 -8.06 6.65 10.63
N ALA A 10 -8.61 7.33 9.60
CA ALA A 10 -7.86 7.74 8.42
C ALA A 10 -6.72 8.72 8.77
N LEU A 11 -6.99 9.74 9.62
CA LEU A 11 -5.97 10.69 10.08
C LEU A 11 -4.83 9.97 10.83
N ILE A 12 -5.18 9.06 11.74
CA ILE A 12 -4.19 8.23 12.47
C ILE A 12 -3.37 7.40 11.49
N ALA A 13 -4.02 6.76 10.53
CA ALA A 13 -3.34 5.93 9.53
C ALA A 13 -2.33 6.74 8.71
N VAL A 14 -2.74 7.90 8.21
CA VAL A 14 -1.87 8.79 7.42
C VAL A 14 -0.69 9.31 8.26
N ALA A 15 -0.93 9.67 9.52
CA ALA A 15 0.14 10.09 10.45
C ALA A 15 1.15 8.95 10.71
N ILE A 16 0.68 7.72 10.92
CA ILE A 16 1.53 6.53 11.06
C ILE A 16 2.35 6.30 9.78
N GLY A 17 1.74 6.48 8.59
CA GLY A 17 2.45 6.36 7.31
C GLY A 17 3.57 7.38 7.16
N PHE A 18 3.31 8.63 7.51
CA PHE A 18 4.32 9.69 7.53
C PHE A 18 5.49 9.33 8.46
N ILE A 19 5.20 8.86 9.68
CA ILE A 19 6.20 8.41 10.65
C ILE A 19 7.00 7.23 10.10
N GLY A 20 6.33 6.23 9.50
CA GLY A 20 6.97 5.06 8.92
C GLY A 20 7.98 5.41 7.83
N VAL A 21 7.60 6.29 6.89
CA VAL A 21 8.52 6.78 5.85
C VAL A 21 9.63 7.64 6.46
N GLY A 22 9.34 8.43 7.48
CA GLY A 22 10.35 9.20 8.24
C GLY A 22 11.40 8.28 8.89
N ILE A 23 11.00 7.16 9.48
CA ILE A 23 11.92 6.15 10.02
C ILE A 23 12.77 5.53 8.90
N GLN A 24 12.16 5.21 7.74
CA GLN A 24 12.91 4.72 6.58
C GLN A 24 13.95 5.75 6.10
N PHE A 25 13.60 7.02 6.07
CA PHE A 25 14.52 8.10 5.73
C PHE A 25 15.70 8.17 6.72
N LEU A 26 15.43 8.05 8.02
CA LEU A 26 16.47 8.03 9.05
C LEU A 26 17.43 6.86 8.91
N SER A 27 17.04 5.75 8.28
CA SER A 27 17.93 4.61 8.04
C SER A 27 19.16 4.99 7.19
N GLY A 28 18.99 5.94 6.26
CA GLY A 28 20.10 6.46 5.44
C GLY A 28 21.12 7.30 6.21
N HIS A 29 20.81 7.72 7.42
CA HIS A 29 21.70 8.45 8.33
C HIS A 29 22.20 7.57 9.48
N SER A 30 21.80 6.30 9.53
CA SER A 30 22.21 5.33 10.55
C SER A 30 23.54 4.67 10.17
N SER A 31 24.21 4.05 11.16
CA SER A 31 25.39 3.25 10.88
C SER A 31 25.05 2.07 9.94
N PRO A 32 25.97 1.61 9.08
CA PRO A 32 25.72 0.53 8.11
C PRO A 32 25.12 -0.74 8.73
N GLU A 33 25.51 -1.06 9.96
CA GLU A 33 25.02 -2.22 10.70
C GLU A 33 23.53 -2.08 11.13
N MET A 34 23.09 -0.86 11.43
CA MET A 34 21.75 -0.56 11.91
C MET A 34 20.80 -0.13 10.78
N ALA A 35 21.31 0.34 9.66
CA ALA A 35 20.53 0.93 8.57
C ALA A 35 19.42 -0.01 8.08
N PHE A 36 19.72 -1.29 7.89
CA PHE A 36 18.75 -2.28 7.43
C PHE A 36 17.64 -2.53 8.46
N ALA A 37 18.01 -2.65 9.75
CA ALA A 37 17.03 -2.86 10.81
C ALA A 37 16.09 -1.66 10.96
N VAL A 38 16.63 -0.43 10.93
CA VAL A 38 15.84 0.81 10.98
C VAL A 38 14.92 0.91 9.78
N TYR A 39 15.40 0.59 8.57
CA TYR A 39 14.59 0.56 7.37
C TYR A 39 13.42 -0.42 7.49
N LEU A 40 13.66 -1.64 7.99
CA LEU A 40 12.61 -2.65 8.20
C LEU A 40 11.55 -2.20 9.21
N ILE A 41 11.97 -1.56 10.30
CA ILE A 41 11.02 -1.00 11.29
C ILE A 41 10.15 0.07 10.61
N GLY A 42 10.75 0.97 9.84
CA GLY A 42 10.01 1.98 9.09
C GLY A 42 9.04 1.36 8.08
N ALA A 43 9.46 0.32 7.36
CA ALA A 43 8.63 -0.41 6.41
C ALA A 43 7.45 -1.11 7.11
N PHE A 44 7.67 -1.71 8.29
CA PHE A 44 6.61 -2.30 9.09
C PHE A 44 5.57 -1.25 9.53
N VAL A 45 6.02 -0.10 10.02
CA VAL A 45 5.14 1.00 10.45
C VAL A 45 4.35 1.56 9.26
N ALA A 46 5.00 1.76 8.10
CA ALA A 46 4.33 2.20 6.88
C ALA A 46 3.32 1.16 6.35
N GLY A 47 3.67 -0.13 6.40
CA GLY A 47 2.76 -1.22 6.05
C GLY A 47 1.53 -1.28 6.96
N PHE A 48 1.70 -1.05 8.25
CA PHE A 48 0.58 -0.96 9.20
C PHE A 48 -0.37 0.20 8.87
N SER A 49 0.18 1.36 8.50
CA SER A 49 -0.61 2.50 7.98
C SER A 49 -1.46 2.10 6.78
N MET A 50 -0.87 1.40 5.81
CA MET A 50 -1.56 0.95 4.61
C MET A 50 -2.73 0.00 4.93
N CYS A 51 -2.54 -0.92 5.87
CA CYS A 51 -3.61 -1.79 6.35
C CYS A 51 -4.75 -1.01 7.00
N LEU A 52 -4.44 0.00 7.82
CA LEU A 52 -5.44 0.88 8.42
C LEU A 52 -6.21 1.67 7.37
N LEU A 53 -5.54 2.25 6.37
CA LEU A 53 -6.18 2.98 5.28
C LEU A 53 -7.13 2.07 4.49
N ASN A 54 -6.73 0.87 4.12
CA ASN A 54 -7.59 -0.09 3.45
C ASN A 54 -8.83 -0.46 4.27
N THR A 55 -8.66 -0.59 5.60
CA THR A 55 -9.76 -0.88 6.53
C THR A 55 -10.78 0.27 6.60
N VAL A 56 -10.38 1.50 6.31
CA VAL A 56 -11.26 2.68 6.29
C VAL A 56 -11.84 2.90 4.90
N VAL A 57 -10.99 2.98 3.88
CA VAL A 57 -11.35 3.44 2.54
C VAL A 57 -12.30 2.46 1.85
N ASN A 58 -12.02 1.16 1.87
CA ASN A 58 -12.83 0.18 1.17
C ASN A 58 -14.28 0.09 1.69
N PRO A 59 -14.55 -0.03 3.02
CA PRO A 59 -15.91 0.00 3.52
C PRO A 59 -16.60 1.35 3.33
N MET A 60 -15.86 2.46 3.36
CA MET A 60 -16.40 3.79 3.12
C MET A 60 -16.87 3.92 1.66
N LEU A 61 -16.05 3.55 0.69
CA LEU A 61 -16.42 3.57 -0.73
C LEU A 61 -17.63 2.68 -1.01
N ASN A 62 -17.66 1.49 -0.40
CA ASN A 62 -18.80 0.59 -0.53
C ASN A 62 -20.11 1.24 -0.03
N LYS A 63 -20.08 1.87 1.14
CA LYS A 63 -21.25 2.55 1.71
C LYS A 63 -21.68 3.78 0.91
N LEU A 64 -20.72 4.54 0.37
CA LEU A 64 -21.01 5.70 -0.49
C LEU A 64 -21.67 5.30 -1.82
N GLY A 65 -21.41 4.09 -2.30
CA GLY A 65 -22.06 3.56 -3.49
C GLY A 65 -23.55 3.24 -3.33
N GLY A 66 -24.04 3.11 -2.09
CA GLY A 66 -25.44 2.82 -1.79
C GLY A 66 -25.85 1.40 -2.23
N GLU A 67 -27.08 1.28 -2.75
CA GLU A 67 -27.63 0.00 -3.17
C GLU A 67 -27.12 -0.47 -4.53
N GLY A 68 -27.09 -1.78 -4.74
CA GLY A 68 -26.66 -2.42 -5.99
C GLY A 68 -25.14 -2.56 -6.11
N ASN A 69 -24.62 -2.51 -7.34
CA ASN A 69 -23.20 -2.76 -7.64
C ASN A 69 -22.30 -1.51 -7.55
N LYS A 70 -22.88 -0.32 -7.31
CA LYS A 70 -22.13 0.95 -7.30
C LYS A 70 -21.00 1.00 -6.25
N GLY A 71 -21.22 0.38 -5.09
CA GLY A 71 -20.18 0.27 -4.05
C GLY A 71 -18.94 -0.48 -4.55
N ASN A 72 -19.13 -1.61 -5.21
CA ASN A 72 -18.04 -2.38 -5.82
C ASN A 72 -17.35 -1.60 -6.94
N GLN A 73 -18.11 -0.88 -7.77
CA GLN A 73 -17.54 -0.03 -8.83
C GLN A 73 -16.67 1.07 -8.24
N LEU A 74 -17.10 1.74 -7.16
CA LEU A 74 -16.30 2.77 -6.49
C LEU A 74 -15.01 2.19 -5.89
N ILE A 75 -15.05 0.99 -5.32
CA ILE A 75 -13.85 0.30 -4.82
C ILE A 75 -12.90 0.00 -5.98
N GLN A 76 -13.39 -0.46 -7.13
CA GLN A 76 -12.56 -0.75 -8.30
C GLN A 76 -11.93 0.52 -8.87
N VAL A 77 -12.69 1.61 -8.96
CA VAL A 77 -12.16 2.93 -9.38
C VAL A 77 -11.08 3.41 -8.40
N GLY A 78 -11.34 3.35 -7.09
CA GLY A 78 -10.34 3.70 -6.07
C GLY A 78 -9.08 2.82 -6.17
N GLY A 79 -9.25 1.51 -6.37
CA GLY A 79 -8.16 0.57 -6.62
C GLY A 79 -7.38 0.87 -7.90
N SER A 80 -8.02 1.45 -8.92
CA SER A 80 -7.37 1.89 -10.15
C SER A 80 -6.37 3.02 -9.90
N PHE A 81 -6.69 4.00 -9.05
CA PHE A 81 -5.74 5.03 -8.64
C PHE A 81 -4.52 4.44 -7.92
N ASN A 82 -4.74 3.45 -7.04
CA ASN A 82 -3.64 2.73 -6.41
C ASN A 82 -2.75 2.04 -7.46
N SER A 83 -3.32 1.41 -8.49
CA SER A 83 -2.55 0.75 -9.56
C SER A 83 -1.77 1.75 -10.44
N VAL A 84 -2.29 2.96 -10.67
CA VAL A 84 -1.56 4.04 -11.35
C VAL A 84 -0.30 4.38 -10.57
N MET A 85 -0.40 4.61 -9.26
CA MET A 85 0.76 4.93 -8.43
C MET A 85 1.73 3.74 -8.33
N ALA A 86 1.22 2.52 -8.22
CA ALA A 86 2.04 1.31 -8.23
C ALA A 86 2.79 1.10 -9.57
N THR A 87 2.24 1.58 -10.70
CA THR A 87 2.89 1.59 -12.00
C THR A 87 4.03 2.62 -12.06
N ILE A 88 3.77 3.84 -11.60
CA ILE A 88 4.71 4.96 -11.70
C ILE A 88 5.88 4.80 -10.73
N THR A 89 5.63 4.31 -9.52
CA THR A 89 6.64 4.25 -8.46
C THR A 89 7.88 3.42 -8.83
N PRO A 90 7.77 2.16 -9.30
CA PRO A 90 8.95 1.38 -9.68
C PRO A 90 9.69 1.97 -10.88
N MET A 91 8.98 2.59 -11.84
CA MET A 91 9.61 3.31 -12.94
C MET A 91 10.45 4.48 -12.43
N PHE A 92 9.89 5.28 -11.53
CA PHE A 92 10.57 6.43 -10.93
C PHE A 92 11.78 6.01 -10.10
N VAL A 93 11.63 4.97 -9.26
CA VAL A 93 12.73 4.41 -8.47
C VAL A 93 13.82 3.85 -9.38
N GLY A 94 13.45 3.12 -10.44
CA GLY A 94 14.39 2.58 -11.42
C GLY A 94 15.23 3.64 -12.11
N ILE A 95 14.62 4.79 -12.45
CA ILE A 95 15.33 5.94 -13.05
C ILE A 95 16.29 6.58 -12.03
N LEU A 96 15.87 6.73 -10.78
CA LEU A 96 16.71 7.35 -9.74
C LEU A 96 17.94 6.51 -9.38
N ILE A 97 17.80 5.19 -9.36
CA ILE A 97 18.91 4.29 -9.06
C ILE A 97 19.89 4.18 -10.24
N ALA A 98 19.47 4.45 -11.47
CA ALA A 98 20.23 4.53 -12.72
C ALA A 98 21.57 3.79 -12.73
N GLY A 99 21.55 2.45 -12.75
CA GLY A 99 22.76 1.61 -12.71
C GLY A 99 22.50 0.23 -12.10
N SER A 100 23.56 -0.40 -11.59
CA SER A 100 23.40 -1.68 -10.88
C SER A 100 22.96 -1.44 -9.43
N ILE A 101 22.00 -2.22 -8.96
CA ILE A 101 21.49 -2.19 -7.57
C ILE A 101 22.61 -2.45 -6.56
N GLU A 102 23.65 -3.21 -6.90
CA GLU A 102 24.80 -3.47 -6.03
C GLU A 102 25.56 -2.19 -5.59
N LYS A 103 25.50 -1.14 -6.40
CA LYS A 103 26.12 0.16 -6.11
C LYS A 103 25.11 1.21 -5.62
N ALA A 104 23.85 0.83 -5.49
CA ALA A 104 22.80 1.73 -5.05
C ALA A 104 22.98 2.08 -3.56
N THR A 105 22.92 3.36 -3.26
CA THR A 105 22.94 3.87 -1.89
C THR A 105 21.55 4.31 -1.48
N ILE A 106 21.23 4.21 -0.18
CA ILE A 106 19.94 4.63 0.36
C ILE A 106 19.66 6.11 0.04
N SER A 107 20.69 6.94 -0.07
CA SER A 107 20.58 8.36 -0.42
C SER A 107 19.97 8.61 -1.81
N GLN A 108 20.12 7.70 -2.76
CA GLN A 108 19.49 7.82 -4.09
C GLN A 108 17.97 7.68 -4.04
N ILE A 109 17.42 7.07 -2.99
CA ILE A 109 15.98 6.88 -2.79
C ILE A 109 15.37 8.04 -1.98
N PHE A 110 16.16 8.94 -1.42
CA PHE A 110 15.67 10.09 -0.65
C PHE A 110 14.62 10.93 -1.39
N PRO A 111 14.74 11.24 -2.69
CA PRO A 111 13.69 11.98 -3.40
C PRO A 111 12.34 11.27 -3.38
N VAL A 112 12.32 9.93 -3.46
CA VAL A 112 11.08 9.13 -3.33
C VAL A 112 10.52 9.26 -1.92
N MET A 113 11.35 9.18 -0.89
CA MET A 113 10.92 9.28 0.51
C MET A 113 10.37 10.68 0.82
N TYR A 114 11.03 11.75 0.34
CA TYR A 114 10.51 13.11 0.46
C TYR A 114 9.16 13.28 -0.23
N THR A 115 9.01 12.73 -1.45
CA THR A 115 7.74 12.76 -2.18
C THR A 115 6.66 12.01 -1.39
N ALA A 116 6.95 10.82 -0.86
CA ALA A 116 6.02 10.05 -0.06
C ALA A 116 5.61 10.80 1.22
N MET A 117 6.57 11.39 1.94
CA MET A 117 6.28 12.20 3.13
C MET A 117 5.40 13.42 2.79
N ALA A 118 5.69 14.10 1.67
CA ALA A 118 4.88 15.23 1.21
C ALA A 118 3.45 14.80 0.86
N VAL A 119 3.27 13.65 0.22
CA VAL A 119 1.94 13.09 -0.09
C VAL A 119 1.18 12.74 1.20
N PHE A 120 1.82 12.10 2.18
CA PHE A 120 1.20 11.82 3.47
C PHE A 120 0.81 13.10 4.23
N ALA A 121 1.71 14.10 4.26
CA ALA A 121 1.41 15.39 4.87
C ALA A 121 0.24 16.09 4.18
N PHE A 122 0.25 16.14 2.85
CA PHE A 122 -0.84 16.72 2.06
C PHE A 122 -2.17 15.99 2.32
N ALA A 123 -2.17 14.66 2.29
CA ALA A 123 -3.35 13.86 2.59
C ALA A 123 -3.87 14.12 4.01
N PHE A 124 -2.98 14.27 4.99
CA PHE A 124 -3.36 14.61 6.36
C PHE A 124 -4.09 15.96 6.44
N PHE A 125 -3.53 16.99 5.81
CA PHE A 125 -4.16 18.32 5.78
C PHE A 125 -5.51 18.28 5.04
N VAL A 126 -5.59 17.61 3.90
CA VAL A 126 -6.86 17.46 3.17
C VAL A 126 -7.91 16.78 4.05
N LEU A 127 -7.57 15.68 4.71
CA LEU A 127 -8.48 14.96 5.60
C LEU A 127 -8.94 15.77 6.81
N LEU A 128 -8.14 16.72 7.29
CA LEU A 128 -8.57 17.63 8.37
C LEU A 128 -9.78 18.48 7.96
N PHE A 129 -9.79 18.96 6.72
CA PHE A 129 -10.82 19.88 6.23
C PHE A 129 -12.01 19.16 5.61
N VAL A 130 -11.82 17.96 5.06
CA VAL A 130 -12.90 17.17 4.45
C VAL A 130 -13.83 16.60 5.52
N GLN A 131 -15.13 16.79 5.32
CA GLN A 131 -16.16 16.14 6.14
C GLN A 131 -16.42 14.74 5.61
N ILE A 132 -16.05 13.73 6.39
CA ILE A 132 -16.30 12.33 6.06
C ILE A 132 -17.57 11.88 6.79
N PRO A 133 -18.58 11.34 6.07
CA PRO A 133 -19.77 10.81 6.71
C PRO A 133 -19.45 9.67 7.68
N GLU A 134 -20.02 9.74 8.87
CA GLU A 134 -19.84 8.72 9.92
C GLU A 134 -21.14 7.91 10.09
N PRO A 135 -21.40 6.93 9.21
CA PRO A 135 -22.69 6.25 9.16
C PRO A 135 -23.03 5.41 10.40
N ASN A 136 -22.04 5.17 11.28
CA ASN A 136 -22.20 4.37 12.48
C ASN A 136 -21.99 5.17 13.78
N ALA A 137 -22.08 6.50 13.74
CA ALA A 137 -21.83 7.35 14.92
C ALA A 137 -22.66 6.97 16.15
N ASN A 138 -23.86 6.40 15.94
CA ASN A 138 -24.80 6.01 16.99
C ASN A 138 -24.99 4.48 17.14
N ALA A 139 -24.17 3.67 16.47
CA ALA A 139 -24.30 2.22 16.58
C ALA A 139 -23.81 1.72 17.95
N ALA A 140 -24.60 0.91 18.61
CA ALA A 140 -24.19 0.24 19.86
C ALA A 140 -22.92 -0.58 19.60
N THR A 141 -21.85 -0.26 20.32
CA THR A 141 -20.56 -0.96 20.18
C THR A 141 -20.58 -2.23 21.01
N GLU A 142 -20.75 -3.37 20.35
CA GLU A 142 -20.48 -4.67 21.00
C GLU A 142 -18.97 -4.85 21.29
N PRO A 143 -18.63 -5.64 22.34
CA PRO A 143 -17.22 -5.95 22.61
C PRO A 143 -16.56 -6.62 21.41
N ILE A 144 -15.38 -6.14 21.03
CA ILE A 144 -14.62 -6.61 19.85
C ILE A 144 -14.42 -8.13 19.88
N GLY A 145 -14.14 -8.71 21.06
CA GLY A 145 -13.98 -10.16 21.21
C GLY A 145 -15.23 -10.97 20.89
N LYS A 146 -16.45 -10.43 21.13
CA LYS A 146 -17.71 -11.09 20.77
C LYS A 146 -17.94 -11.02 19.26
N LEU A 147 -17.63 -9.89 18.65
CA LEU A 147 -17.72 -9.70 17.19
C LEU A 147 -16.74 -10.62 16.45
N MET A 148 -15.49 -10.69 16.89
CA MET A 148 -14.49 -11.59 16.30
C MET A 148 -14.89 -13.07 16.42
N LYS A 149 -15.31 -13.50 17.60
CA LYS A 149 -15.79 -14.88 17.78
C LYS A 149 -17.02 -15.18 16.92
N GLY A 150 -17.90 -14.20 16.73
CA GLY A 150 -19.03 -14.30 15.82
C GLY A 150 -18.60 -14.45 14.35
N ALA A 151 -17.69 -13.60 13.89
CA ALA A 151 -17.19 -13.64 12.52
C ALA A 151 -16.44 -14.95 12.20
N LEU A 152 -15.62 -15.44 13.12
CA LEU A 152 -14.87 -16.69 12.96
C LEU A 152 -15.75 -17.95 12.87
N LYS A 153 -17.03 -17.89 13.25
CA LYS A 153 -17.97 -19.01 13.06
C LYS A 153 -18.38 -19.18 11.58
N PHE A 154 -18.25 -18.14 10.78
CA PHE A 154 -18.61 -18.21 9.35
C PHE A 154 -17.40 -18.70 8.54
N ARG A 155 -17.50 -19.89 7.96
CA ARG A 155 -16.43 -20.45 7.09
C ARG A 155 -16.06 -19.53 5.94
N HIS A 156 -17.03 -18.79 5.39
CA HIS A 156 -16.79 -17.84 4.29
C HIS A 156 -15.90 -16.69 4.71
N PHE A 157 -15.98 -16.24 5.96
CA PHE A 157 -15.08 -15.21 6.50
C PHE A 157 -13.64 -15.72 6.56
N ILE A 158 -13.43 -16.93 7.07
CA ILE A 158 -12.09 -17.54 7.18
C ILE A 158 -11.51 -17.79 5.79
N LEU A 159 -12.28 -18.40 4.88
CA LEU A 159 -11.85 -18.66 3.51
C LEU A 159 -11.55 -17.37 2.75
N GLY A 160 -12.37 -16.33 2.93
CA GLY A 160 -12.14 -15.01 2.36
C GLY A 160 -10.87 -14.36 2.88
N ALA A 161 -10.58 -14.46 4.18
CA ALA A 161 -9.34 -13.96 4.77
C ALA A 161 -8.11 -14.69 4.20
N ILE A 162 -8.17 -16.01 4.07
CA ILE A 162 -7.10 -16.81 3.44
C ILE A 162 -6.93 -16.43 1.97
N ALA A 163 -8.03 -16.28 1.23
CA ALA A 163 -7.97 -15.90 -0.18
C ALA A 163 -7.32 -14.52 -0.38
N ILE A 164 -7.66 -13.53 0.46
CA ILE A 164 -7.04 -12.20 0.42
C ILE A 164 -5.56 -12.29 0.81
N PHE A 165 -5.20 -13.09 1.81
CA PHE A 165 -3.81 -13.29 2.22
C PHE A 165 -2.96 -13.83 1.06
N VAL A 166 -3.44 -14.88 0.38
CA VAL A 166 -2.75 -15.48 -0.78
C VAL A 166 -2.70 -14.48 -1.94
N TYR A 167 -3.80 -13.78 -2.22
CA TYR A 167 -3.89 -12.79 -3.28
C TYR A 167 -2.86 -11.67 -3.08
N VAL A 168 -2.82 -11.06 -1.89
CA VAL A 168 -1.86 -9.99 -1.59
C VAL A 168 -0.43 -10.50 -1.65
N GLY A 169 -0.18 -11.74 -1.19
CA GLY A 169 1.13 -12.39 -1.30
C GLY A 169 1.61 -12.49 -2.74
N ILE A 170 0.73 -12.87 -3.67
CA ILE A 170 1.02 -12.94 -5.12
C ILE A 170 1.15 -11.53 -5.69
N GLU A 171 0.22 -10.63 -5.39
CA GLU A 171 0.18 -9.25 -5.90
C GLU A 171 1.49 -8.49 -5.63
N VAL A 172 2.06 -8.66 -4.45
CA VAL A 172 3.30 -7.95 -4.06
C VAL A 172 4.54 -8.83 -4.30
N GLY A 173 4.43 -10.13 -4.05
CA GLY A 173 5.56 -11.06 -4.15
C GLY A 173 6.07 -11.23 -5.58
N VAL A 174 5.16 -11.40 -6.56
CA VAL A 174 5.56 -11.59 -7.96
C VAL A 174 6.37 -10.41 -8.51
N PRO A 175 5.90 -9.16 -8.47
CA PRO A 175 6.67 -8.04 -8.98
C PRO A 175 7.96 -7.79 -8.18
N GLY A 176 7.96 -8.04 -6.87
CA GLY A 176 9.16 -7.94 -6.04
C GLY A 176 10.23 -8.95 -6.45
N THR A 177 9.86 -10.23 -6.56
CA THR A 177 10.78 -11.30 -7.00
C THR A 177 11.24 -11.09 -8.43
N LEU A 178 10.34 -10.64 -9.32
CA LEU A 178 10.68 -10.31 -10.70
C LEU A 178 11.73 -9.21 -10.77
N ASN A 179 11.56 -8.14 -9.98
CA ASN A 179 12.52 -7.05 -9.93
C ASN A 179 13.92 -7.54 -9.50
N LEU A 180 13.98 -8.33 -8.43
CA LEU A 180 15.24 -8.92 -7.97
C LEU A 180 15.88 -9.79 -9.04
N PHE A 181 15.12 -10.72 -9.64
CA PHE A 181 15.62 -11.59 -10.71
C PHE A 181 16.17 -10.81 -11.91
N LEU A 182 15.47 -9.74 -12.33
CA LEU A 182 15.90 -8.94 -13.46
C LEU A 182 17.19 -8.15 -13.17
N THR A 183 17.37 -7.69 -11.95
CA THR A 183 18.48 -6.79 -11.59
C THR A 183 19.69 -7.49 -11.00
N ASP A 184 19.52 -8.69 -10.45
CA ASP A 184 20.63 -9.47 -9.92
C ASP A 184 21.62 -9.86 -11.04
N PRO A 185 22.92 -9.88 -10.74
CA PRO A 185 23.97 -10.31 -11.69
C PRO A 185 23.74 -11.72 -12.21
N VAL A 186 24.12 -11.95 -13.47
CA VAL A 186 24.03 -13.28 -14.10
C VAL A 186 24.79 -14.34 -13.30
N GLU A 187 25.89 -13.97 -12.68
CA GLU A 187 26.71 -14.85 -11.83
C GLU A 187 25.96 -15.34 -10.58
N LYS A 188 24.95 -14.59 -10.13
CA LYS A 188 24.07 -14.94 -9.01
C LYS A 188 22.74 -15.58 -9.46
N GLY A 189 22.61 -15.89 -10.76
CA GLY A 189 21.42 -16.48 -11.33
C GLY A 189 20.33 -15.47 -11.75
N GLY A 190 20.63 -14.18 -11.75
CA GLY A 190 19.75 -13.12 -12.25
C GLY A 190 19.95 -12.84 -13.74
N ALA A 191 19.22 -11.86 -14.25
CA ALA A 191 19.27 -11.45 -15.67
C ALA A 191 20.27 -10.31 -15.96
N GLY A 192 20.80 -9.65 -14.94
CA GLY A 192 21.78 -8.56 -15.06
C GLY A 192 21.25 -7.31 -15.78
N ILE A 193 19.95 -7.09 -15.75
CA ILE A 193 19.29 -5.99 -16.46
C ILE A 193 19.37 -4.72 -15.62
N ALA A 194 19.59 -3.58 -16.27
CA ALA A 194 19.64 -2.28 -15.60
C ALA A 194 18.33 -1.99 -14.84
N SER A 195 18.44 -1.41 -13.64
CA SER A 195 17.31 -1.08 -12.76
C SER A 195 16.24 -0.22 -13.45
N THR A 196 16.64 0.65 -14.38
CA THR A 196 15.71 1.45 -15.18
C THR A 196 14.78 0.57 -16.01
N ILE A 197 15.31 -0.42 -16.73
CA ILE A 197 14.52 -1.35 -17.56
C ILE A 197 13.65 -2.24 -16.65
N SER A 198 14.23 -2.76 -15.57
CA SER A 198 13.49 -3.55 -14.60
C SER A 198 12.30 -2.78 -14.00
N GLY A 199 12.50 -1.49 -13.66
CA GLY A 199 11.42 -0.62 -13.18
C GLY A 199 10.27 -0.49 -14.17
N PHE A 200 10.56 -0.37 -15.47
CA PHE A 200 9.52 -0.36 -16.52
C PHE A 200 8.80 -1.70 -16.65
N VAL A 201 9.52 -2.82 -16.60
CA VAL A 201 8.92 -4.17 -16.67
C VAL A 201 7.98 -4.39 -15.47
N VAL A 202 8.43 -4.08 -14.27
CA VAL A 202 7.61 -4.18 -13.05
C VAL A 202 6.42 -3.21 -13.10
N GLY A 203 6.63 -1.99 -13.61
CA GLY A 203 5.55 -1.04 -13.82
C GLY A 203 4.48 -1.56 -14.78
N THR A 204 4.87 -2.28 -15.85
CA THR A 204 3.92 -2.90 -16.79
C THR A 204 3.02 -3.93 -16.11
N TYR A 205 3.52 -4.70 -15.14
CA TYR A 205 2.69 -5.61 -14.35
C TYR A 205 1.53 -4.88 -13.66
N TRP A 206 1.83 -3.76 -13.00
CA TRP A 206 0.81 -2.94 -12.32
C TRP A 206 -0.12 -2.23 -13.30
N PHE A 207 0.39 -1.85 -14.47
CA PHE A 207 -0.42 -1.27 -15.54
C PHE A 207 -1.45 -2.26 -16.10
N LEU A 208 -1.06 -3.52 -16.31
CA LEU A 208 -2.00 -4.57 -16.73
C LEU A 208 -3.06 -4.83 -15.65
N MET A 209 -2.70 -4.75 -14.37
CA MET A 209 -3.66 -4.83 -13.27
C MET A 209 -4.64 -3.65 -13.28
N LEU A 210 -4.18 -2.44 -13.60
CA LEU A 210 -5.06 -1.27 -13.77
C LEU A 210 -6.11 -1.52 -14.86
N ILE A 211 -5.71 -2.04 -16.01
CA ILE A 211 -6.63 -2.38 -17.10
C ILE A 211 -7.66 -3.42 -16.63
N GLY A 212 -7.20 -4.47 -15.93
CA GLY A 212 -8.08 -5.51 -15.40
C GLY A 212 -9.11 -4.96 -14.39
N ARG A 213 -8.70 -4.05 -13.52
CA ARG A 213 -9.60 -3.39 -12.54
C ARG A 213 -10.64 -2.49 -13.23
N LEU A 214 -10.24 -1.71 -14.23
CA LEU A 214 -11.17 -0.86 -14.98
C LEU A 214 -12.16 -1.70 -15.80
N ALA A 215 -11.71 -2.77 -16.44
CA ALA A 215 -12.58 -3.71 -17.13
C ALA A 215 -13.59 -4.36 -16.15
N GLY A 216 -13.12 -4.81 -14.97
CA GLY A 216 -13.98 -5.36 -13.93
C GLY A 216 -14.96 -4.36 -13.31
N ALA A 217 -14.65 -3.07 -13.31
CA ALA A 217 -15.55 -2.03 -12.84
C ALA A 217 -16.73 -1.76 -13.82
N SER A 218 -16.54 -2.11 -15.11
CA SER A 218 -17.56 -1.93 -16.16
C SER A 218 -18.57 -3.07 -16.23
N LEU A 219 -18.27 -4.22 -15.62
CA LEU A 219 -19.14 -5.39 -15.53
C LEU A 219 -20.04 -5.34 -14.29
#